data_443d443982724c8a814a66aa26a45415
#
_entry.id   443d443982724c8a814a66aa26a45415
#
_cell.length_a   1.000
_cell.length_b   1.000
_cell.length_c   1.000
_cell.angle_alpha   90.00
_cell.angle_beta   90.00
_cell.angle_gamma   90.00
#
_symmetry.space_group_name_H-M   'P 1'
#
loop_
_entity.id
_entity.type
_entity.pdbx_description
1 polymer ?
#
loop_
_entity_poly.entity_id
_entity_poly.type
_entity_poly.pdbx_seq_one_letter_code
_entity_poly.pdbx_strand_id
1 'polypeptide(L)'
;MNILNQPAALSLSGNIEKFRIQSAESFSFVLSKGNTRLLSSVYTPGTDGYVTIDIRDIVESQLSFLMKDITTPYEQPGLAADFTAVIGDKNITFRVLRCGVDRFSGSAETFLKANFLTWQPQVKKVTYYFPEYLTYYAVISSYVKVKAYFTDDEGKVTEEVKQLATLGEKRAYTIPVQYAVIMALFESRLPSFYDVWVEDGSGSRLTYVQRYVAGNILSEQEQWILFENSLGGMDTFRAYGQLDFSAEHTHNIAEIDDISEEYRVDTERKFQKNTGYLDNRERQWLIDFLPSKQKYIYNLNYLRRIVVTEDNTTYTDKELPSSYTFTYKYADARPLLNLQRTDSLSNNLDIHIPDLASFTIPPRLVEFPSQPLSEGVLFPVQQPFSEKWATTNIGAIFAYVLNKISTEYAEGGGIGHTHTNLDLLQLLSYVDEYLLVNGKKIKAGYADGIAGNTFADLVTFLKGFLVGKNGSGWTVLEDGTTQAVVDRLYVKIKAVFDELEVKKKTHVGGEQILSPAGMKCVRVEELDESYRCFFLSEVDGITINNEFTVGTLALSQEFNIKEGTSHNVSNRYYWREVTG
;
A
#
# COMPACT_ATOMS: atom_id res chain seq x y z
N MET A 1 -32.47 -37.63 -1.24
CA MET A 1 -31.54 -36.50 -1.22
C MET A 1 -32.19 -35.28 -1.91
N ASN A 2 -32.20 -34.11 -1.22
CA ASN A 2 -32.73 -32.85 -1.75
C ASN A 2 -31.67 -31.75 -1.66
N ILE A 3 -31.46 -31.00 -2.76
CA ILE A 3 -30.52 -29.87 -2.81
C ILE A 3 -31.34 -28.62 -2.52
N LEU A 4 -31.05 -27.98 -1.38
CA LEU A 4 -31.77 -26.80 -0.88
C LEU A 4 -31.15 -25.50 -1.39
N ASN A 5 -29.82 -25.52 -1.55
CA ASN A 5 -29.08 -24.38 -2.10
C ASN A 5 -27.93 -24.88 -2.99
N GLN A 6 -27.62 -24.13 -4.02
CA GLN A 6 -26.55 -24.42 -4.99
C GLN A 6 -26.10 -23.13 -5.68
N PRO A 7 -24.90 -23.10 -6.27
CA PRO A 7 -24.45 -21.97 -7.08
C PRO A 7 -25.42 -21.65 -8.23
N ALA A 8 -25.64 -20.38 -8.50
CA ALA A 8 -26.38 -19.93 -9.67
C ALA A 8 -25.65 -20.30 -10.96
N ALA A 9 -26.39 -20.34 -12.08
CA ALA A 9 -25.84 -20.70 -13.41
C ALA A 9 -24.63 -19.82 -13.81
N LEU A 10 -24.64 -18.54 -13.40
CA LEU A 10 -23.50 -17.63 -13.46
C LEU A 10 -23.29 -17.06 -12.04
N SER A 11 -22.11 -17.26 -11.49
CA SER A 11 -21.74 -16.87 -10.12
C SER A 11 -20.44 -16.10 -10.10
N LEU A 12 -20.26 -15.24 -9.10
CA LEU A 12 -18.99 -14.59 -8.77
C LEU A 12 -18.24 -15.45 -7.75
N SER A 13 -16.92 -15.65 -7.89
CA SER A 13 -16.16 -16.56 -7.03
C SER A 13 -16.23 -16.18 -5.55
N GLY A 14 -16.11 -14.88 -5.24
CA GLY A 14 -16.19 -14.37 -3.87
C GLY A 14 -17.59 -14.44 -3.23
N ASN A 15 -18.64 -14.52 -4.06
CA ASN A 15 -20.04 -14.53 -3.63
C ASN A 15 -20.76 -15.84 -4.00
N ILE A 16 -20.01 -16.89 -4.31
CA ILE A 16 -20.59 -18.18 -4.70
C ILE A 16 -21.36 -18.78 -3.53
N GLU A 17 -22.57 -19.25 -3.82
CA GLU A 17 -23.40 -19.90 -2.81
C GLU A 17 -22.87 -21.30 -2.48
N LYS A 18 -22.96 -21.66 -1.19
CA LYS A 18 -22.59 -22.99 -0.72
C LYS A 18 -23.66 -24.00 -1.11
N PHE A 19 -23.26 -25.22 -1.41
CA PHE A 19 -24.22 -26.29 -1.52
C PHE A 19 -24.80 -26.61 -0.13
N ARG A 20 -26.12 -26.63 -0.03
CA ARG A 20 -26.84 -27.11 1.16
C ARG A 20 -27.72 -28.26 0.76
N ILE A 21 -27.43 -29.44 1.28
CA ILE A 21 -28.02 -30.70 0.86
C ILE A 21 -28.66 -31.36 2.07
N GLN A 22 -29.90 -31.80 1.89
CA GLN A 22 -30.62 -32.59 2.86
C GLN A 22 -30.63 -34.06 2.40
N SER A 23 -30.14 -34.98 3.22
CA SER A 23 -30.12 -36.41 2.94
C SER A 23 -30.21 -37.21 4.23
N ALA A 24 -30.83 -38.38 4.15
CA ALA A 24 -30.82 -39.35 5.25
C ALA A 24 -29.61 -40.29 5.20
N GLU A 25 -28.99 -40.41 4.06
CA GLU A 25 -27.87 -41.33 3.79
C GLU A 25 -26.64 -40.57 3.30
N SER A 26 -25.48 -41.22 3.44
CA SER A 26 -24.22 -40.71 2.84
C SER A 26 -24.33 -40.63 1.35
N PHE A 27 -23.73 -39.59 0.77
CA PHE A 27 -23.70 -39.38 -0.68
C PHE A 27 -22.33 -38.94 -1.16
N SER A 28 -22.01 -39.22 -2.41
CA SER A 28 -20.79 -38.74 -3.06
C SER A 28 -20.99 -37.33 -3.60
N PHE A 29 -19.96 -36.51 -3.45
CA PHE A 29 -19.85 -35.19 -4.04
C PHE A 29 -18.55 -35.11 -4.85
N VAL A 30 -18.66 -34.80 -6.15
CA VAL A 30 -17.52 -34.65 -7.05
C VAL A 30 -17.63 -33.29 -7.73
N LEU A 31 -16.58 -32.45 -7.61
CA LEU A 31 -16.46 -31.19 -8.32
C LEU A 31 -15.37 -31.31 -9.40
N SER A 32 -15.67 -30.88 -10.61
CA SER A 32 -14.77 -30.96 -11.76
C SER A 32 -14.76 -29.66 -12.55
N LYS A 33 -13.62 -29.37 -13.21
CA LYS A 33 -13.47 -28.35 -14.26
C LYS A 33 -13.10 -29.07 -15.56
N GLY A 34 -14.04 -29.13 -16.51
CA GLY A 34 -13.89 -30.00 -17.67
C GLY A 34 -13.63 -31.44 -17.24
N ASN A 35 -12.53 -32.03 -17.69
CA ASN A 35 -12.15 -33.42 -17.37
C ASN A 35 -11.32 -33.53 -16.07
N THR A 36 -10.96 -32.40 -15.44
CA THR A 36 -10.12 -32.40 -14.25
C THR A 36 -11.00 -32.44 -12.99
N ARG A 37 -10.83 -33.49 -12.19
CA ARG A 37 -11.50 -33.64 -10.91
C ARG A 37 -10.76 -32.80 -9.87
N LEU A 38 -11.47 -31.88 -9.22
CA LEU A 38 -10.95 -30.95 -8.21
C LEU A 38 -11.19 -31.43 -6.79
N LEU A 39 -12.38 -31.97 -6.54
CA LEU A 39 -12.78 -32.51 -5.24
C LEU A 39 -13.55 -33.81 -5.46
N SER A 40 -13.31 -34.81 -4.63
CA SER A 40 -14.11 -36.03 -4.58
C SER A 40 -14.16 -36.50 -3.13
N SER A 41 -15.34 -36.48 -2.55
CA SER A 41 -15.56 -36.85 -1.14
C SER A 41 -16.92 -37.50 -0.95
N VAL A 42 -17.03 -38.34 0.06
CA VAL A 42 -18.30 -38.86 0.55
C VAL A 42 -18.67 -38.09 1.81
N TYR A 43 -19.86 -37.53 1.83
CA TYR A 43 -20.38 -36.77 2.96
C TYR A 43 -21.48 -37.58 3.67
N THR A 44 -21.37 -37.63 4.96
CA THR A 44 -22.39 -38.24 5.84
C THR A 44 -23.13 -37.11 6.54
N PRO A 45 -24.47 -37.02 6.41
CA PRO A 45 -25.26 -36.02 7.09
C PRO A 45 -25.14 -36.14 8.61
N GLY A 46 -25.18 -35.01 9.30
CA GLY A 46 -25.28 -34.98 10.77
C GLY A 46 -26.65 -35.44 11.26
N THR A 47 -26.87 -35.36 12.55
CA THR A 47 -28.15 -35.70 13.19
C THR A 47 -29.32 -34.83 12.73
N ASP A 48 -29.01 -33.64 12.19
CA ASP A 48 -29.97 -32.71 11.62
C ASP A 48 -30.34 -33.04 10.15
N GLY A 49 -29.65 -34.02 9.56
CA GLY A 49 -29.89 -34.45 8.18
C GLY A 49 -29.36 -33.49 7.10
N TYR A 50 -28.52 -32.51 7.44
CA TYR A 50 -27.99 -31.52 6.49
C TYR A 50 -26.46 -31.64 6.31
N VAL A 51 -26.02 -31.31 5.10
CA VAL A 51 -24.61 -31.13 4.76
C VAL A 51 -24.45 -29.78 4.06
N THR A 52 -23.47 -28.98 4.48
CA THR A 52 -23.09 -27.73 3.82
C THR A 52 -21.69 -27.89 3.25
N ILE A 53 -21.53 -27.67 1.94
CA ILE A 53 -20.25 -27.79 1.25
C ILE A 53 -19.87 -26.43 0.68
N ASP A 54 -18.73 -25.90 1.14
CA ASP A 54 -18.14 -24.68 0.62
C ASP A 54 -17.10 -25.06 -0.44
N ILE A 55 -17.25 -24.52 -1.64
CA ILE A 55 -16.37 -24.79 -2.78
C ILE A 55 -15.58 -23.55 -3.21
N ARG A 56 -15.72 -22.41 -2.51
CA ARG A 56 -15.18 -21.11 -2.90
C ARG A 56 -13.70 -21.16 -3.20
N ASP A 57 -12.89 -21.60 -2.24
CA ASP A 57 -11.43 -21.61 -2.37
C ASP A 57 -10.95 -22.54 -3.47
N ILE A 58 -11.63 -23.67 -3.63
CA ILE A 58 -11.32 -24.64 -4.68
C ILE A 58 -11.57 -24.04 -6.07
N VAL A 59 -12.72 -23.40 -6.25
CA VAL A 59 -13.10 -22.76 -7.51
C VAL A 59 -12.20 -21.57 -7.80
N GLU A 60 -11.95 -20.72 -6.82
CA GLU A 60 -11.11 -19.53 -6.99
C GLU A 60 -9.66 -19.87 -7.37
N SER A 61 -9.12 -20.95 -6.81
CA SER A 61 -7.78 -21.44 -7.14
C SER A 61 -7.62 -21.86 -8.63
N GLN A 62 -8.73 -22.12 -9.31
CA GLN A 62 -8.77 -22.51 -10.73
C GLN A 62 -8.91 -21.33 -11.68
N LEU A 63 -9.07 -20.13 -11.16
CA LEU A 63 -9.28 -18.90 -11.92
C LEU A 63 -8.02 -18.01 -11.83
N SER A 64 -7.69 -17.37 -12.92
CA SER A 64 -6.49 -16.54 -13.03
C SER A 64 -6.69 -15.38 -13.98
N PHE A 65 -5.99 -14.29 -13.73
CA PHE A 65 -5.87 -13.15 -14.64
C PHE A 65 -4.59 -13.30 -15.48
N LEU A 66 -4.70 -13.05 -16.78
CA LEU A 66 -3.57 -13.05 -17.71
C LEU A 66 -3.22 -11.60 -18.06
N MET A 67 -2.13 -11.07 -17.53
CA MET A 67 -1.62 -9.77 -17.92
C MET A 67 -0.83 -9.86 -19.21
N LYS A 68 -1.20 -9.03 -20.21
CA LYS A 68 -0.45 -8.84 -21.46
C LYS A 68 -0.19 -7.35 -21.65
N ASP A 69 1.04 -7.03 -21.98
CA ASP A 69 1.44 -5.66 -22.33
C ASP A 69 1.23 -5.44 -23.83
N ILE A 70 -0.02 -5.23 -24.22
CA ILE A 70 -0.43 -4.99 -25.60
C ILE A 70 -1.46 -3.85 -25.67
N THR A 71 -1.51 -3.21 -26.82
CA THR A 71 -2.37 -2.04 -27.10
C THR A 71 -3.73 -2.41 -27.72
N THR A 72 -3.98 -3.70 -27.92
CA THR A 72 -5.26 -4.19 -28.47
C THR A 72 -6.05 -4.96 -27.43
N PRO A 73 -7.40 -4.89 -27.45
CA PRO A 73 -8.24 -5.68 -26.57
C PRO A 73 -7.97 -7.18 -26.72
N TYR A 74 -7.94 -7.91 -25.60
CA TYR A 74 -7.68 -9.34 -25.59
C TYR A 74 -8.56 -10.08 -24.59
N GLU A 75 -8.81 -11.35 -24.92
CA GLU A 75 -9.64 -12.24 -24.09
C GLU A 75 -8.88 -12.70 -22.84
N GLN A 76 -9.61 -12.86 -21.74
CA GLN A 76 -9.16 -13.38 -20.45
C GLN A 76 -9.69 -14.83 -20.25
N PRO A 77 -9.06 -15.85 -20.85
CA PRO A 77 -9.61 -17.20 -20.82
C PRO A 77 -9.57 -17.84 -19.43
N GLY A 78 -8.69 -17.35 -18.55
CA GLY A 78 -8.56 -17.87 -17.18
C GLY A 78 -9.49 -17.20 -16.16
N LEU A 79 -10.14 -16.07 -16.51
CA LEU A 79 -10.93 -15.30 -15.55
C LEU A 79 -12.30 -15.93 -15.27
N ALA A 80 -12.84 -16.72 -16.20
CA ALA A 80 -14.10 -17.42 -16.03
C ALA A 80 -13.97 -18.89 -16.48
N ALA A 81 -14.63 -19.79 -15.78
CA ALA A 81 -14.63 -21.20 -16.12
C ALA A 81 -15.95 -21.88 -15.76
N ASP A 82 -16.24 -22.98 -16.48
CA ASP A 82 -17.38 -23.84 -16.20
C ASP A 82 -16.97 -24.96 -15.23
N PHE A 83 -17.79 -25.18 -14.23
CA PHE A 83 -17.63 -26.23 -13.23
C PHE A 83 -18.84 -27.14 -13.22
N THR A 84 -18.62 -28.40 -12.89
CA THR A 84 -19.66 -29.40 -12.77
C THR A 84 -19.56 -30.06 -11.41
N ALA A 85 -20.64 -30.00 -10.65
CA ALA A 85 -20.81 -30.74 -9.40
C ALA A 85 -21.73 -31.96 -9.64
N VAL A 86 -21.22 -33.16 -9.36
CA VAL A 86 -22.00 -34.40 -9.35
C VAL A 86 -22.29 -34.78 -7.92
N ILE A 87 -23.56 -34.86 -7.56
CA ILE A 87 -24.06 -35.12 -6.22
C ILE A 87 -24.99 -36.32 -6.27
N GLY A 88 -24.47 -37.48 -5.90
CA GLY A 88 -25.18 -38.75 -6.16
C GLY A 88 -25.41 -38.95 -7.65
N ASP A 89 -26.67 -38.93 -8.06
CA ASP A 89 -27.14 -39.04 -9.44
C ASP A 89 -27.40 -37.68 -10.14
N LYS A 90 -27.28 -36.58 -9.43
CA LYS A 90 -27.55 -35.23 -9.94
C LYS A 90 -26.29 -34.57 -10.46
N ASN A 91 -26.42 -33.95 -11.65
CA ASN A 91 -25.36 -33.21 -12.29
C ASN A 91 -25.75 -31.74 -12.39
N ILE A 92 -24.92 -30.81 -11.82
CA ILE A 92 -25.15 -29.40 -11.78
C ILE A 92 -23.95 -28.70 -12.41
N THR A 93 -24.21 -27.99 -13.50
CA THR A 93 -23.19 -27.19 -14.20
C THR A 93 -23.43 -25.72 -13.96
N PHE A 94 -22.37 -24.99 -13.62
CA PHE A 94 -22.41 -23.56 -13.35
C PHE A 94 -21.11 -22.90 -13.80
N ARG A 95 -21.22 -21.66 -14.24
CA ARG A 95 -20.08 -20.85 -14.66
C ARG A 95 -19.68 -19.90 -13.52
N VAL A 96 -18.39 -19.79 -13.26
CA VAL A 96 -17.87 -18.88 -12.22
C VAL A 96 -16.88 -17.92 -12.84
N LEU A 97 -17.07 -16.64 -12.52
CA LEU A 97 -16.13 -15.57 -12.83
C LEU A 97 -15.35 -15.21 -11.57
N ARG A 98 -14.06 -15.00 -11.69
CA ARG A 98 -13.23 -14.48 -10.60
C ARG A 98 -13.60 -13.03 -10.30
N CYS A 99 -14.36 -12.83 -9.27
CA CYS A 99 -14.89 -11.54 -8.83
C CYS A 99 -15.47 -11.68 -7.43
N GLY A 100 -15.26 -10.69 -6.56
CA GLY A 100 -15.86 -10.63 -5.25
C GLY A 100 -16.43 -9.23 -4.99
N VAL A 101 -17.68 -9.15 -4.53
CA VAL A 101 -18.37 -7.89 -4.23
C VAL A 101 -18.82 -7.91 -2.78
N ASP A 102 -18.49 -6.87 -2.02
CA ASP A 102 -19.04 -6.71 -0.67
C ASP A 102 -20.54 -6.40 -0.76
N ARG A 103 -21.34 -6.99 0.14
CA ARG A 103 -22.79 -6.83 0.19
C ARG A 103 -23.48 -7.03 -1.16
N PHE A 104 -23.08 -8.07 -1.86
CA PHE A 104 -23.66 -8.41 -3.16
C PHE A 104 -25.17 -8.68 -3.03
N SER A 105 -25.96 -7.92 -3.78
CA SER A 105 -27.41 -8.11 -3.88
C SER A 105 -27.79 -8.14 -5.35
N GLY A 106 -28.60 -9.12 -5.75
CA GLY A 106 -29.04 -9.31 -7.12
C GLY A 106 -28.36 -10.46 -7.84
N SER A 107 -28.43 -10.50 -9.17
CA SER A 107 -27.81 -11.55 -9.96
C SER A 107 -26.42 -11.14 -10.47
N ALA A 108 -25.52 -12.12 -10.58
CA ALA A 108 -24.21 -11.90 -11.17
C ALA A 108 -24.33 -11.34 -12.61
N GLU A 109 -25.33 -11.78 -13.36
CA GLU A 109 -25.60 -11.31 -14.72
C GLU A 109 -25.89 -9.80 -14.77
N THR A 110 -26.79 -9.32 -13.90
CA THR A 110 -27.12 -7.88 -13.83
C THR A 110 -25.91 -7.04 -13.44
N PHE A 111 -25.15 -7.50 -12.44
CA PHE A 111 -23.95 -6.81 -12.01
C PHE A 111 -22.91 -6.72 -13.13
N LEU A 112 -22.61 -7.84 -13.77
CA LEU A 112 -21.58 -7.92 -14.82
C LEU A 112 -21.94 -7.15 -16.09
N LYS A 113 -23.24 -7.04 -16.42
CA LYS A 113 -23.69 -6.19 -17.53
C LYS A 113 -23.46 -4.72 -17.27
N ALA A 114 -23.64 -4.27 -16.02
CA ALA A 114 -23.65 -2.86 -15.66
C ALA A 114 -22.28 -2.31 -15.26
N ASN A 115 -21.28 -3.16 -15.01
CA ASN A 115 -20.03 -2.75 -14.38
C ASN A 115 -18.80 -3.25 -15.14
N PHE A 116 -17.79 -2.38 -15.25
CA PHE A 116 -16.41 -2.83 -15.42
C PHE A 116 -15.92 -3.49 -14.13
N LEU A 117 -14.99 -4.42 -14.24
CA LEU A 117 -14.40 -5.11 -13.09
C LEU A 117 -13.31 -4.22 -12.44
N THR A 118 -13.73 -3.09 -11.90
CA THR A 118 -12.84 -2.13 -11.23
C THR A 118 -13.59 -1.28 -10.22
N TRP A 119 -12.90 -0.88 -9.17
CA TRP A 119 -13.33 0.07 -8.15
C TRP A 119 -12.70 1.45 -8.32
N GLN A 120 -11.92 1.66 -9.38
CA GLN A 120 -11.24 2.93 -9.60
C GLN A 120 -12.22 4.11 -9.64
N PRO A 121 -11.76 5.34 -9.31
CA PRO A 121 -12.59 6.54 -9.42
C PRO A 121 -13.21 6.67 -10.81
N GLN A 122 -14.48 7.03 -10.87
CA GLN A 122 -15.22 7.17 -12.13
C GLN A 122 -14.62 8.27 -13.05
N VAL A 123 -13.95 9.24 -12.47
CA VAL A 123 -13.14 10.24 -13.16
C VAL A 123 -11.70 10.05 -12.72
N LYS A 124 -10.82 9.72 -13.66
CA LYS A 124 -9.42 9.40 -13.38
C LYS A 124 -8.50 10.25 -14.24
N LYS A 125 -7.43 10.76 -13.63
CA LYS A 125 -6.38 11.48 -14.33
C LYS A 125 -5.41 10.49 -14.96
N VAL A 126 -5.06 10.71 -16.22
CA VAL A 126 -4.10 9.90 -16.97
C VAL A 126 -3.06 10.80 -17.65
N THR A 127 -1.86 10.26 -17.79
CA THR A 127 -0.80 10.90 -18.58
C THR A 127 -0.60 10.14 -19.89
N TYR A 128 0.17 10.71 -20.83
CA TYR A 128 0.33 10.14 -22.16
C TYR A 128 0.80 8.68 -22.16
N TYR A 129 1.78 8.35 -21.31
CA TYR A 129 2.38 7.02 -21.23
C TYR A 129 1.74 6.09 -20.20
N PHE A 130 0.72 6.56 -19.50
CA PHE A 130 0.12 5.84 -18.40
C PHE A 130 -0.57 4.55 -18.89
N PRO A 131 -0.13 3.36 -18.47
CA PRO A 131 -0.76 2.11 -18.86
C PRO A 131 -2.12 2.01 -18.17
N GLU A 132 -3.19 1.97 -18.95
CA GLU A 132 -4.54 1.93 -18.41
C GLU A 132 -5.38 0.86 -19.09
N TYR A 133 -6.07 0.08 -18.27
CA TYR A 133 -6.85 -1.06 -18.72
C TYR A 133 -8.23 -1.06 -18.04
N LEU A 134 -9.24 -1.51 -18.78
CA LEU A 134 -10.55 -1.86 -18.24
C LEU A 134 -10.81 -3.34 -18.48
N THR A 135 -11.27 -4.05 -17.46
CA THR A 135 -11.70 -5.44 -17.61
C THR A 135 -13.22 -5.49 -17.60
N TYR A 136 -13.80 -6.22 -18.55
CA TYR A 136 -15.24 -6.38 -18.68
C TYR A 136 -15.61 -7.83 -19.04
N TYR A 137 -16.66 -8.35 -18.41
CA TYR A 137 -17.25 -9.63 -18.77
C TYR A 137 -18.48 -9.40 -19.63
N ALA A 138 -18.39 -9.71 -20.91
CA ALA A 138 -19.48 -9.57 -21.86
C ALA A 138 -20.49 -10.72 -21.67
N VAL A 139 -21.55 -10.46 -20.93
CA VAL A 139 -22.66 -11.42 -20.76
C VAL A 139 -23.38 -11.66 -22.08
N ILE A 140 -23.50 -10.63 -22.89
CA ILE A 140 -24.02 -10.63 -24.26
C ILE A 140 -23.00 -10.03 -25.21
N SER A 141 -23.13 -10.27 -26.51
CA SER A 141 -22.31 -9.59 -27.51
C SER A 141 -22.49 -8.07 -27.38
N SER A 142 -21.39 -7.35 -27.31
CA SER A 142 -21.38 -5.93 -26.98
C SER A 142 -20.23 -5.17 -27.64
N TYR A 143 -20.27 -3.86 -27.58
CA TYR A 143 -19.32 -2.95 -28.22
C TYR A 143 -18.77 -1.97 -27.22
N VAL A 144 -17.45 -1.81 -27.20
CA VAL A 144 -16.79 -0.77 -26.43
C VAL A 144 -16.75 0.50 -27.24
N LYS A 145 -17.29 1.57 -26.69
CA LYS A 145 -17.31 2.91 -27.30
C LYS A 145 -16.45 3.87 -26.53
N VAL A 146 -15.84 4.76 -27.28
CA VAL A 146 -15.05 5.87 -26.75
C VAL A 146 -15.57 7.16 -27.35
N LYS A 147 -15.84 8.12 -26.48
CA LYS A 147 -16.17 9.50 -26.84
C LYS A 147 -15.04 10.40 -26.41
N ALA A 148 -14.33 10.97 -27.36
CA ALA A 148 -13.22 11.89 -27.10
C ALA A 148 -13.67 13.34 -27.25
N TYR A 149 -13.13 14.19 -26.39
CA TYR A 149 -13.41 15.63 -26.36
C TYR A 149 -12.13 16.39 -26.61
N PHE A 150 -12.16 17.24 -27.62
CA PHE A 150 -11.02 18.02 -28.08
C PHE A 150 -11.30 19.49 -27.84
N THR A 151 -10.42 20.17 -27.14
CA THR A 151 -10.50 21.60 -26.89
C THR A 151 -9.50 22.31 -27.80
N ASP A 152 -9.97 23.25 -28.62
CA ASP A 152 -9.11 24.08 -29.44
C ASP A 152 -8.50 25.26 -28.65
N ASP A 153 -7.63 26.02 -29.29
CA ASP A 153 -6.95 27.17 -28.67
C ASP A 153 -7.92 28.31 -28.27
N GLU A 154 -9.11 28.32 -28.84
CA GLU A 154 -10.18 29.28 -28.50
C GLU A 154 -11.06 28.79 -27.35
N GLY A 155 -10.79 27.58 -26.83
CA GLY A 155 -11.56 26.95 -25.76
C GLY A 155 -12.86 26.29 -26.21
N LYS A 156 -13.07 26.13 -27.52
CA LYS A 156 -14.25 25.44 -28.07
C LYS A 156 -14.02 23.94 -28.01
N VAL A 157 -14.99 23.24 -27.43
CA VAL A 157 -14.97 21.77 -27.29
C VAL A 157 -15.68 21.13 -28.46
N THR A 158 -15.00 20.21 -29.13
CA THR A 158 -15.60 19.31 -30.15
C THR A 158 -15.56 17.89 -29.63
N GLU A 159 -16.52 17.07 -30.03
CA GLU A 159 -16.65 15.70 -29.59
C GLU A 159 -16.79 14.73 -30.76
N GLU A 160 -16.24 13.53 -30.57
CA GLU A 160 -16.33 12.45 -31.55
C GLU A 160 -16.45 11.11 -30.85
N VAL A 161 -17.27 10.20 -31.40
CA VAL A 161 -17.45 8.84 -30.87
C VAL A 161 -16.91 7.83 -31.85
N LYS A 162 -16.05 6.94 -31.38
CA LYS A 162 -15.54 5.79 -32.14
C LYS A 162 -15.72 4.48 -31.37
N GLN A 163 -15.74 3.39 -32.09
CA GLN A 163 -15.75 2.05 -31.51
C GLN A 163 -14.33 1.57 -31.30
N LEU A 164 -14.01 1.17 -30.07
CA LEU A 164 -12.69 0.66 -29.70
C LEU A 164 -12.61 -0.86 -29.89
N ALA A 165 -13.67 -1.61 -29.53
CA ALA A 165 -13.66 -3.07 -29.59
C ALA A 165 -15.05 -3.67 -29.81
N THR A 166 -15.07 -4.88 -30.32
CA THR A 166 -16.24 -5.79 -30.33
C THR A 166 -15.96 -6.94 -29.38
N LEU A 167 -16.90 -7.23 -28.49
CA LEU A 167 -16.79 -8.25 -27.46
C LEU A 167 -17.78 -9.39 -27.73
N GLY A 168 -17.28 -10.61 -27.79
CA GLY A 168 -18.09 -11.82 -27.89
C GLY A 168 -18.78 -12.17 -26.56
N GLU A 169 -19.96 -12.77 -26.63
CA GLU A 169 -20.74 -13.15 -25.46
C GLU A 169 -20.04 -14.16 -24.56
N LYS A 170 -20.36 -14.14 -23.26
CA LYS A 170 -19.88 -15.08 -22.23
C LYS A 170 -18.36 -15.15 -22.11
N ARG A 171 -17.67 -14.06 -22.40
CA ARG A 171 -16.21 -13.95 -22.35
C ARG A 171 -15.77 -12.72 -21.56
N ALA A 172 -14.66 -12.84 -20.89
CA ALA A 172 -14.00 -11.71 -20.24
C ALA A 172 -12.92 -11.12 -21.15
N TYR A 173 -12.79 -9.80 -21.15
CA TYR A 173 -11.83 -9.08 -21.96
C TYR A 173 -11.11 -8.04 -21.11
N THR A 174 -9.82 -7.86 -21.38
CA THR A 174 -9.06 -6.69 -20.94
C THR A 174 -8.90 -5.75 -22.13
N ILE A 175 -9.28 -4.50 -21.92
CA ILE A 175 -9.40 -3.46 -22.93
C ILE A 175 -8.39 -2.38 -22.59
N PRO A 176 -7.31 -2.22 -23.37
CA PRO A 176 -6.40 -1.08 -23.22
C PRO A 176 -7.14 0.22 -23.54
N VAL A 177 -7.14 1.14 -22.56
CA VAL A 177 -7.76 2.47 -22.68
C VAL A 177 -6.74 3.57 -22.40
N GLN A 178 -5.48 3.26 -22.60
CA GLN A 178 -4.36 4.18 -22.46
C GLN A 178 -4.55 5.41 -23.35
N TYR A 179 -4.12 6.56 -22.88
CA TYR A 179 -4.25 7.81 -23.61
C TYR A 179 -3.71 7.71 -25.05
N ALA A 180 -2.51 7.09 -25.20
CA ALA A 180 -1.89 6.88 -26.52
C ALA A 180 -2.74 6.00 -27.46
N VAL A 181 -3.41 4.97 -26.94
CA VAL A 181 -4.32 4.12 -27.73
C VAL A 181 -5.54 4.91 -28.20
N ILE A 182 -6.10 5.73 -27.31
CA ILE A 182 -7.26 6.57 -27.65
C ILE A 182 -6.83 7.64 -28.67
N MET A 183 -5.70 8.30 -28.48
CA MET A 183 -5.18 9.25 -29.42
C MET A 183 -5.00 8.64 -30.83
N ALA A 184 -4.42 7.44 -30.90
CA ALA A 184 -4.26 6.72 -32.17
C ALA A 184 -5.61 6.40 -32.84
N LEU A 185 -6.63 6.05 -32.05
CA LEU A 185 -7.99 5.82 -32.55
C LEU A 185 -8.60 7.09 -33.20
N PHE A 186 -8.23 8.27 -32.73
CA PHE A 186 -8.71 9.55 -33.22
C PHE A 186 -7.69 10.31 -34.10
N GLU A 187 -6.92 9.56 -34.91
CA GLU A 187 -6.03 10.13 -35.94
C GLU A 187 -4.93 11.03 -35.35
N SER A 188 -4.40 10.63 -34.18
CA SER A 188 -3.35 11.35 -33.45
C SER A 188 -3.79 12.73 -32.91
N ARG A 189 -5.08 13.02 -32.82
CA ARG A 189 -5.59 14.19 -32.10
C ARG A 189 -5.52 13.97 -30.60
N LEU A 190 -5.16 15.02 -29.85
CA LEU A 190 -5.00 14.99 -28.41
C LEU A 190 -6.32 15.32 -27.69
N PRO A 191 -7.01 14.35 -27.10
CA PRO A 191 -8.23 14.63 -26.35
C PRO A 191 -7.91 15.28 -24.99
N SER A 192 -8.66 16.30 -24.61
CA SER A 192 -8.60 16.88 -23.27
C SER A 192 -9.13 15.90 -22.21
N PHE A 193 -10.15 15.15 -22.56
CA PHE A 193 -10.67 14.03 -21.79
C PHE A 193 -11.44 13.08 -22.72
N TYR A 194 -11.70 11.87 -22.26
CA TYR A 194 -12.46 10.88 -23.00
C TYR A 194 -13.28 10.00 -22.07
N ASP A 195 -14.39 9.53 -22.58
CA ASP A 195 -15.38 8.68 -21.92
C ASP A 195 -15.38 7.29 -22.55
N VAL A 196 -15.40 6.24 -21.73
CA VAL A 196 -15.45 4.85 -22.18
C VAL A 196 -16.67 4.17 -21.57
N TRP A 197 -17.44 3.45 -22.39
CA TRP A 197 -18.56 2.62 -21.94
C TRP A 197 -18.76 1.43 -22.86
N VAL A 198 -19.63 0.51 -22.45
CA VAL A 198 -20.05 -0.63 -23.26
C VAL A 198 -21.53 -0.45 -23.62
N GLU A 199 -21.87 -0.77 -24.86
CA GLU A 199 -23.24 -0.79 -25.38
C GLU A 199 -23.58 -2.11 -26.05
N ASP A 200 -24.87 -2.42 -26.14
CA ASP A 200 -25.37 -3.60 -26.86
C ASP A 200 -25.50 -3.35 -28.38
N GLY A 201 -25.98 -4.36 -29.10
CA GLY A 201 -26.19 -4.27 -30.55
C GLY A 201 -27.27 -3.26 -30.97
N SER A 202 -28.12 -2.80 -30.06
CA SER A 202 -29.14 -1.76 -30.32
C SER A 202 -28.61 -0.35 -30.09
N GLY A 203 -27.38 -0.20 -29.56
CA GLY A 203 -26.79 1.08 -29.14
C GLY A 203 -27.24 1.52 -27.74
N SER A 204 -27.88 0.63 -26.97
CA SER A 204 -28.24 0.92 -25.58
C SER A 204 -27.01 0.70 -24.68
N ARG A 205 -26.71 1.72 -23.87
CA ARG A 205 -25.58 1.66 -22.95
C ARG A 205 -25.82 0.64 -21.85
N LEU A 206 -24.87 -0.26 -21.67
CA LEU A 206 -24.89 -1.29 -20.65
C LEU A 206 -24.21 -0.84 -19.36
N THR A 207 -22.99 -0.28 -19.45
CA THR A 207 -22.16 0.07 -18.27
C THR A 207 -22.33 1.54 -17.89
N TYR A 208 -21.81 1.88 -16.69
CA TYR A 208 -21.53 3.28 -16.37
C TYR A 208 -20.44 3.84 -17.32
N VAL A 209 -20.29 5.15 -17.33
CA VAL A 209 -19.25 5.83 -18.10
C VAL A 209 -18.02 5.99 -17.23
N GLN A 210 -16.90 5.46 -17.68
CA GLN A 210 -15.58 5.72 -17.10
C GLN A 210 -14.96 6.90 -17.83
N ARG A 211 -14.62 7.96 -17.11
CA ARG A 211 -14.01 9.18 -17.67
C ARG A 211 -12.52 9.24 -17.34
N TYR A 212 -11.73 9.56 -18.33
CA TYR A 212 -10.31 9.82 -18.21
C TYR A 212 -10.00 11.25 -18.63
N VAL A 213 -9.26 11.96 -17.76
CA VAL A 213 -8.89 13.37 -17.99
C VAL A 213 -7.40 13.43 -18.20
N ALA A 214 -6.97 14.04 -19.30
CA ALA A 214 -5.55 14.23 -19.59
C ALA A 214 -4.92 15.13 -18.53
N GLY A 215 -3.84 14.65 -17.92
CA GLY A 215 -3.01 15.39 -16.97
C GLY A 215 -1.63 15.65 -17.55
N ASN A 216 -1.13 16.85 -17.37
CA ASN A 216 0.19 17.28 -17.82
C ASN A 216 1.21 17.45 -16.68
N ILE A 217 0.84 17.03 -15.46
CA ILE A 217 1.74 17.08 -14.31
C ILE A 217 2.72 15.91 -14.43
N LEU A 218 4.00 16.22 -14.66
CA LEU A 218 5.09 15.26 -14.69
C LEU A 218 5.79 15.22 -13.33
N SER A 219 6.24 14.04 -12.95
CA SER A 219 7.11 13.83 -11.79
C SER A 219 8.27 12.95 -12.22
N GLU A 220 9.50 13.35 -11.94
CA GLU A 220 10.71 12.58 -12.27
C GLU A 220 10.74 11.22 -11.56
N GLN A 221 10.05 11.11 -10.44
CA GLN A 221 9.97 9.88 -9.65
C GLN A 221 8.67 9.10 -9.87
N GLU A 222 7.95 9.41 -10.94
CA GLU A 222 6.69 8.75 -11.25
C GLU A 222 6.89 7.26 -11.55
N GLN A 223 6.06 6.43 -10.94
CA GLN A 223 5.96 5.01 -11.21
C GLN A 223 4.51 4.62 -11.47
N TRP A 224 4.30 3.78 -12.45
CA TRP A 224 3.00 3.22 -12.77
C TRP A 224 2.91 1.81 -12.22
N ILE A 225 1.94 1.61 -11.35
CA ILE A 225 1.79 0.37 -10.62
C ILE A 225 0.47 -0.26 -10.99
N LEU A 226 0.54 -1.51 -11.44
CA LEU A 226 -0.63 -2.30 -11.80
C LEU A 226 -0.86 -3.35 -10.72
N PHE A 227 -2.12 -3.59 -10.40
CA PHE A 227 -2.50 -4.62 -9.45
C PHE A 227 -3.81 -5.27 -9.84
N GLU A 228 -3.90 -6.56 -9.56
CA GLU A 228 -5.12 -7.29 -9.72
C GLU A 228 -6.09 -6.93 -8.58
N ASN A 229 -7.25 -6.38 -8.93
CA ASN A 229 -8.24 -5.95 -7.95
C ASN A 229 -9.16 -7.09 -7.50
N SER A 230 -9.94 -6.86 -6.43
CA SER A 230 -10.87 -7.84 -5.87
C SER A 230 -12.04 -8.20 -6.78
N LEU A 231 -12.34 -7.35 -7.76
CA LEU A 231 -13.35 -7.63 -8.79
C LEU A 231 -12.82 -8.50 -9.94
N GLY A 232 -11.53 -8.87 -9.91
CA GLY A 232 -10.89 -9.73 -10.89
C GLY A 232 -10.34 -9.02 -12.11
N GLY A 233 -10.36 -7.68 -12.14
CA GLY A 233 -9.73 -6.87 -13.17
C GLY A 233 -8.31 -6.44 -12.80
N MET A 234 -7.67 -5.70 -13.71
CA MET A 234 -6.38 -5.07 -13.49
C MET A 234 -6.57 -3.56 -13.40
N ASP A 235 -6.17 -3.00 -12.29
CA ASP A 235 -6.18 -1.56 -12.06
C ASP A 235 -4.77 -1.00 -12.11
N THR A 236 -4.64 0.25 -12.53
CA THR A 236 -3.36 0.96 -12.58
C THR A 236 -3.46 2.22 -11.75
N PHE A 237 -2.47 2.49 -10.91
CA PHE A 237 -2.36 3.78 -10.25
C PHE A 237 -0.99 4.40 -10.47
N ARG A 238 -0.99 5.73 -10.40
CA ARG A 238 0.17 6.56 -10.54
C ARG A 238 0.74 6.89 -9.17
N ALA A 239 1.93 6.41 -8.87
CA ALA A 239 2.67 6.80 -7.69
C ALA A 239 3.71 7.87 -8.09
N TYR A 240 3.46 9.13 -7.72
CA TYR A 240 4.29 10.26 -8.14
C TYR A 240 5.08 10.89 -6.99
N GLY A 241 4.94 10.36 -5.77
CA GLY A 241 5.71 10.79 -4.61
C GLY A 241 7.14 10.27 -4.62
N GLN A 242 7.85 10.47 -3.53
CA GLN A 242 9.26 10.10 -3.36
C GLN A 242 9.50 8.60 -3.55
N LEU A 243 10.65 8.27 -4.12
CA LEU A 243 11.19 6.91 -4.23
C LEU A 243 12.54 6.87 -3.55
N ASP A 244 12.67 6.05 -2.51
CA ASP A 244 13.93 5.76 -1.86
C ASP A 244 14.36 4.32 -2.20
N PHE A 245 15.64 4.15 -2.44
CA PHE A 245 16.24 2.87 -2.77
C PHE A 245 17.23 2.47 -1.68
N SER A 246 17.17 1.23 -1.22
CA SER A 246 18.15 0.64 -0.33
C SER A 246 18.58 -0.74 -0.84
N ALA A 247 19.85 -1.07 -0.61
CA ALA A 247 20.39 -2.41 -0.83
C ALA A 247 21.02 -2.89 0.46
N GLU A 248 20.55 -4.02 0.96
CA GLU A 248 21.10 -4.70 2.13
C GLU A 248 21.95 -5.87 1.65
N HIS A 249 23.19 -5.94 2.12
CA HIS A 249 24.13 -7.01 1.78
C HIS A 249 24.44 -7.81 3.03
N THR A 250 24.19 -9.11 2.98
CA THR A 250 24.63 -10.04 4.02
C THR A 250 25.85 -10.81 3.52
N HIS A 251 26.99 -10.52 4.13
CA HIS A 251 28.26 -11.15 3.79
C HIS A 251 28.43 -12.44 4.60
N ASN A 252 28.51 -13.56 3.91
CA ASN A 252 28.75 -14.86 4.52
C ASN A 252 30.25 -15.18 4.35
N ILE A 253 30.96 -15.16 5.47
CA ILE A 253 32.41 -15.33 5.51
C ILE A 253 32.74 -16.72 6.10
N ALA A 254 33.60 -17.46 5.45
CA ALA A 254 34.21 -18.68 5.98
C ALA A 254 35.69 -18.44 6.34
N GLU A 255 36.17 -19.09 7.38
CA GLU A 255 37.57 -19.07 7.77
C GLU A 255 38.17 -20.45 7.48
N ILE A 256 39.17 -20.48 6.61
CA ILE A 256 39.87 -21.70 6.18
C ILE A 256 41.38 -21.43 6.32
N ASP A 257 42.08 -22.23 7.13
CA ASP A 257 43.52 -22.11 7.35
C ASP A 257 43.98 -20.69 7.78
N ASP A 258 43.25 -20.08 8.73
CA ASP A 258 43.45 -18.70 9.22
C ASP A 258 43.26 -17.60 8.16
N ILE A 259 42.64 -17.92 7.04
CA ILE A 259 42.26 -16.97 5.99
C ILE A 259 40.76 -16.84 5.95
N SER A 260 40.26 -15.59 6.08
CA SER A 260 38.85 -15.29 5.92
C SER A 260 38.50 -15.12 4.44
N GLU A 261 37.58 -15.92 3.94
CA GLU A 261 37.10 -15.85 2.56
C GLU A 261 35.58 -15.62 2.54
N GLU A 262 35.18 -14.62 1.77
CA GLU A 262 33.75 -14.35 1.52
C GLU A 262 33.24 -15.33 0.45
N TYR A 263 32.45 -16.33 0.86
CA TYR A 263 31.97 -17.36 -0.06
C TYR A 263 30.59 -17.05 -0.64
N ARG A 264 29.82 -16.12 -0.04
CA ARG A 264 28.48 -15.73 -0.50
C ARG A 264 28.09 -14.36 0.02
N VAL A 265 27.54 -13.52 -0.86
CA VAL A 265 26.86 -12.28 -0.51
C VAL A 265 25.41 -12.39 -0.90
N ASP A 266 24.52 -12.31 0.06
CA ASP A 266 23.09 -12.21 -0.18
C ASP A 266 22.71 -10.73 -0.25
N THR A 267 22.13 -10.32 -1.37
CA THR A 267 21.73 -8.94 -1.60
C THR A 267 20.21 -8.84 -1.68
N GLU A 268 19.61 -8.05 -0.80
CA GLU A 268 18.22 -7.68 -0.89
C GLU A 268 18.09 -6.21 -1.25
N ARG A 269 17.31 -5.92 -2.30
CA ARG A 269 17.02 -4.57 -2.74
C ARG A 269 15.59 -4.21 -2.40
N LYS A 270 15.42 -3.09 -1.72
CA LYS A 270 14.13 -2.57 -1.28
C LYS A 270 13.93 -1.18 -1.88
N PHE A 271 12.72 -0.94 -2.30
CA PHE A 271 12.26 0.33 -2.85
C PHE A 271 11.14 0.84 -1.97
N GLN A 272 11.33 1.97 -1.34
CA GLN A 272 10.27 2.63 -0.58
C GLN A 272 9.65 3.70 -1.46
N LYS A 273 8.36 3.55 -1.74
CA LYS A 273 7.61 4.41 -2.64
C LYS A 273 6.46 5.09 -1.93
N ASN A 274 6.35 6.40 -2.12
CA ASN A 274 5.20 7.17 -1.71
C ASN A 274 4.24 7.35 -2.90
N THR A 275 2.94 7.20 -2.67
CA THR A 275 1.93 7.35 -3.73
C THR A 275 1.81 8.77 -4.27
N GLY A 276 2.22 9.78 -3.49
CA GLY A 276 1.79 11.15 -3.68
C GLY A 276 0.41 11.37 -3.04
N TYR A 277 -0.09 12.60 -3.13
CA TYR A 277 -1.37 12.96 -2.52
C TYR A 277 -2.55 12.33 -3.26
N LEU A 278 -3.37 11.63 -2.51
CA LEU A 278 -4.57 10.93 -2.96
C LEU A 278 -5.82 11.62 -2.39
N ASP A 279 -6.86 11.73 -3.19
CA ASP A 279 -8.17 12.13 -2.69
C ASP A 279 -8.85 10.98 -1.92
N ASN A 280 -10.03 11.23 -1.35
CA ASN A 280 -10.72 10.23 -0.54
C ASN A 280 -11.14 8.99 -1.35
N ARG A 281 -11.56 9.16 -2.61
CA ARG A 281 -11.97 8.06 -3.49
C ARG A 281 -10.77 7.22 -3.93
N GLU A 282 -9.66 7.87 -4.27
CA GLU A 282 -8.41 7.20 -4.61
C GLU A 282 -7.88 6.39 -3.42
N ARG A 283 -7.96 6.92 -2.20
CA ARG A 283 -7.57 6.19 -0.98
C ARG A 283 -8.42 4.96 -0.72
N GLN A 284 -9.74 5.07 -0.87
CA GLN A 284 -10.66 3.94 -0.73
C GLN A 284 -10.37 2.85 -1.76
N TRP A 285 -10.18 3.24 -3.01
CA TRP A 285 -9.86 2.31 -4.09
C TRP A 285 -8.52 1.60 -3.85
N LEU A 286 -7.46 2.31 -3.42
CA LEU A 286 -6.13 1.73 -3.20
C LEU A 286 -6.03 0.80 -1.99
N ILE A 287 -7.05 0.71 -1.14
CA ILE A 287 -7.12 -0.36 -0.12
C ILE A 287 -7.01 -1.74 -0.77
N ASP A 288 -7.55 -1.90 -1.97
CA ASP A 288 -7.54 -3.16 -2.72
C ASP A 288 -6.13 -3.52 -3.28
N PHE A 289 -5.24 -2.54 -3.38
CA PHE A 289 -3.86 -2.75 -3.84
C PHE A 289 -3.06 -3.66 -2.90
N LEU A 290 -3.14 -3.45 -1.59
CA LEU A 290 -2.29 -4.15 -0.63
C LEU A 290 -2.56 -5.66 -0.55
N PRO A 291 -3.83 -6.15 -0.46
CA PRO A 291 -4.13 -7.57 -0.42
C PRO A 291 -3.94 -8.26 -1.79
N SER A 292 -3.78 -7.54 -2.87
CA SER A 292 -3.58 -8.11 -4.21
C SER A 292 -2.38 -9.05 -4.23
N LYS A 293 -2.53 -10.22 -4.85
CA LYS A 293 -1.46 -11.21 -5.01
C LYS A 293 -0.58 -10.95 -6.23
N GLN A 294 -1.07 -10.17 -7.19
CA GLN A 294 -0.37 -9.86 -8.43
C GLN A 294 -0.21 -8.35 -8.57
N LYS A 295 1.01 -7.90 -8.39
CA LYS A 295 1.40 -6.49 -8.48
C LYS A 295 2.56 -6.35 -9.45
N TYR A 296 2.50 -5.33 -10.27
CA TYR A 296 3.52 -5.06 -11.28
C TYR A 296 3.89 -3.59 -11.27
N ILE A 297 5.13 -3.29 -11.59
CA ILE A 297 5.58 -1.96 -12.00
C ILE A 297 5.76 -1.96 -13.50
N TYR A 298 5.23 -0.94 -14.14
CA TYR A 298 5.52 -0.65 -15.54
C TYR A 298 6.78 0.19 -15.61
N ASN A 299 7.82 -0.37 -16.16
CA ASN A 299 9.14 0.25 -16.23
C ASN A 299 9.52 0.41 -17.71
N LEU A 300 9.39 1.60 -18.23
CA LEU A 300 9.71 2.09 -19.58
C LEU A 300 9.31 1.20 -20.77
N ASN A 301 9.46 -0.12 -20.71
CA ASN A 301 9.13 -1.03 -21.81
C ASN A 301 8.75 -2.43 -21.37
N TYR A 302 8.60 -2.69 -20.07
CA TYR A 302 8.19 -4.02 -19.58
C TYR A 302 7.54 -3.96 -18.21
N LEU A 303 6.64 -4.92 -17.99
CA LEU A 303 6.01 -5.16 -16.70
C LEU A 303 6.92 -6.00 -15.82
N ARG A 304 7.22 -5.49 -14.64
CA ARG A 304 8.01 -6.23 -13.65
C ARG A 304 7.18 -6.52 -12.42
N ARG A 305 7.09 -7.79 -12.07
CA ARG A 305 6.36 -8.22 -10.87
C ARG A 305 7.07 -7.74 -9.62
N ILE A 306 6.28 -7.27 -8.65
CA ILE A 306 6.75 -6.80 -7.35
C ILE A 306 6.06 -7.54 -6.20
N VAL A 307 6.72 -7.52 -5.04
CA VAL A 307 6.17 -7.97 -3.77
C VAL A 307 6.27 -6.81 -2.79
N VAL A 308 5.15 -6.39 -2.24
CA VAL A 308 5.11 -5.40 -1.16
C VAL A 308 5.49 -6.09 0.13
N THR A 309 6.50 -5.57 0.81
CA THR A 309 7.04 -6.13 2.06
C THR A 309 6.57 -5.39 3.30
N GLU A 310 6.34 -4.08 3.16
CA GLU A 310 5.90 -3.21 4.27
C GLU A 310 4.99 -2.12 3.72
N ASP A 311 4.03 -1.68 4.50
CA ASP A 311 3.18 -0.53 4.19
C ASP A 311 2.80 0.24 5.46
N ASN A 312 2.44 1.51 5.29
CA ASN A 312 1.94 2.36 6.37
C ASN A 312 0.55 2.89 6.06
N THR A 313 -0.29 2.07 5.49
CA THR A 313 -1.63 2.48 5.08
C THR A 313 -2.51 2.72 6.28
N THR A 314 -2.73 3.98 6.61
CA THR A 314 -3.73 4.38 7.59
C THR A 314 -4.86 5.07 6.86
N TYR A 315 -6.01 4.41 6.80
CA TYR A 315 -7.23 5.03 6.28
C TYR A 315 -7.86 5.90 7.38
N THR A 316 -7.90 7.19 7.14
CA THR A 316 -8.71 8.12 7.93
C THR A 316 -9.64 8.86 7.00
N ASP A 317 -10.92 8.96 7.36
CA ASP A 317 -11.90 9.74 6.61
C ASP A 317 -11.66 11.23 6.85
N LYS A 318 -10.57 11.74 6.26
CA LYS A 318 -10.19 13.15 6.28
C LYS A 318 -10.49 13.77 4.93
N GLU A 319 -11.01 14.98 4.94
CA GLU A 319 -11.23 15.76 3.72
C GLU A 319 -9.91 16.12 3.02
N LEU A 320 -8.84 16.28 3.78
CA LEU A 320 -7.52 16.65 3.25
C LEU A 320 -6.85 15.46 2.54
N PRO A 321 -6.25 15.69 1.37
CA PRO A 321 -5.45 14.68 0.70
C PRO A 321 -4.35 14.13 1.60
N SER A 322 -4.12 12.83 1.55
CA SER A 322 -3.00 12.16 2.23
C SER A 322 -2.31 11.18 1.30
N SER A 323 -1.15 10.68 1.69
CA SER A 323 -0.38 9.74 0.88
C SER A 323 -0.14 8.43 1.64
N TYR A 324 0.05 7.35 0.90
CA TYR A 324 0.51 6.08 1.42
C TYR A 324 1.98 5.88 1.05
N THR A 325 2.70 5.21 1.94
CA THR A 325 4.08 4.76 1.67
C THR A 325 4.13 3.26 1.80
N PHE A 326 4.73 2.61 0.82
CA PHE A 326 4.91 1.16 0.84
C PHE A 326 6.31 0.81 0.36
N THR A 327 6.85 -0.28 0.91
CA THR A 327 8.14 -0.83 0.53
C THR A 327 7.92 -2.07 -0.31
N TYR A 328 8.57 -2.15 -1.44
CA TYR A 328 8.49 -3.31 -2.31
C TYR A 328 9.87 -3.80 -2.75
N LYS A 329 9.91 -5.03 -3.18
CA LYS A 329 11.03 -5.63 -3.90
C LYS A 329 10.56 -6.30 -5.18
N TYR A 330 11.47 -6.47 -6.13
CA TYR A 330 11.14 -7.25 -7.32
C TYR A 330 10.96 -8.73 -6.97
N ALA A 331 9.99 -9.38 -7.62
CA ALA A 331 9.68 -10.78 -7.35
C ALA A 331 10.79 -11.75 -7.81
N ASP A 332 11.59 -11.35 -8.80
CA ASP A 332 12.75 -12.10 -9.26
C ASP A 332 13.92 -11.89 -8.29
N ALA A 333 14.32 -12.97 -7.66
CA ALA A 333 15.36 -13.01 -6.64
C ALA A 333 16.80 -12.93 -7.20
N ARG A 334 16.99 -12.56 -8.46
CA ARG A 334 18.34 -12.49 -9.04
C ARG A 334 19.06 -11.23 -8.58
N PRO A 335 20.23 -11.33 -7.96
CA PRO A 335 21.00 -10.17 -7.48
C PRO A 335 21.60 -9.35 -8.63
N LEU A 336 21.73 -9.94 -9.82
CA LEU A 336 22.38 -9.32 -10.95
C LEU A 336 21.41 -8.42 -11.70
N LEU A 337 21.79 -7.15 -11.86
CA LEU A 337 21.04 -6.11 -12.60
C LEU A 337 21.51 -5.93 -14.03
N ASN A 338 22.14 -6.92 -14.62
CA ASN A 338 22.61 -6.80 -15.98
C ASN A 338 21.43 -6.83 -16.95
N LEU A 339 20.83 -5.67 -17.17
CA LEU A 339 19.98 -5.46 -18.32
C LEU A 339 20.87 -5.43 -19.55
N GLN A 340 20.57 -6.26 -20.51
CA GLN A 340 21.23 -6.20 -21.80
C GLN A 340 21.05 -4.79 -22.36
N ARG A 341 22.13 -4.09 -22.61
CA ARG A 341 22.08 -2.84 -23.35
C ARG A 341 21.76 -3.18 -24.79
N THR A 342 20.60 -2.78 -25.23
CA THR A 342 20.22 -2.81 -26.65
C THR A 342 20.36 -1.40 -27.18
N ASP A 343 21.13 -1.21 -28.23
CA ASP A 343 21.25 0.07 -28.94
C ASP A 343 19.97 0.41 -29.73
N SER A 344 19.03 -0.50 -29.78
CA SER A 344 17.72 -0.29 -30.38
C SER A 344 16.70 0.01 -29.29
N LEU A 345 16.04 1.15 -29.39
CA LEU A 345 14.78 1.40 -28.71
C LEU A 345 13.81 0.26 -29.05
N SER A 346 13.16 -0.31 -28.03
CA SER A 346 12.15 -1.33 -28.24
C SER A 346 11.06 -0.79 -29.18
N ASN A 347 10.92 -1.40 -30.35
CA ASN A 347 9.89 -1.03 -31.34
C ASN A 347 8.46 -1.37 -30.90
N ASN A 348 8.25 -1.87 -29.68
CA ASN A 348 6.95 -2.32 -29.21
C ASN A 348 6.00 -1.16 -28.83
N LEU A 349 6.48 0.05 -28.79
CA LEU A 349 5.70 1.25 -28.67
C LEU A 349 6.21 2.25 -29.71
N ASP A 350 5.80 2.06 -30.96
CA ASP A 350 5.90 3.10 -31.97
C ASP A 350 4.85 4.19 -31.69
N ILE A 351 5.02 4.79 -30.51
CA ILE A 351 4.23 5.95 -30.10
C ILE A 351 4.94 7.13 -30.73
N HIS A 352 4.40 7.57 -31.85
CA HIS A 352 4.77 8.87 -32.39
C HIS A 352 4.41 9.93 -31.35
N ILE A 353 5.40 10.39 -30.60
CA ILE A 353 5.25 11.51 -29.67
C ILE A 353 5.06 12.73 -30.55
N PRO A 354 3.88 13.37 -30.54
CA PRO A 354 3.76 14.67 -31.19
C PRO A 354 4.82 15.58 -30.56
N ASP A 355 5.48 16.34 -31.36
CA ASP A 355 6.51 17.27 -30.92
C ASP A 355 6.03 17.99 -29.64
N LEU A 356 6.75 17.83 -28.55
CA LEU A 356 6.42 18.45 -27.24
C LEU A 356 6.35 19.99 -27.31
N ALA A 357 6.77 20.56 -28.47
CA ALA A 357 6.62 21.97 -28.78
C ALA A 357 5.16 22.49 -28.78
N SER A 358 4.17 21.61 -28.89
CA SER A 358 2.74 21.99 -28.77
C SER A 358 2.21 21.96 -27.33
N PHE A 359 2.91 21.31 -26.41
CA PHE A 359 2.68 21.48 -24.99
C PHE A 359 3.55 22.65 -24.50
N THR A 360 3.06 23.86 -24.61
CA THR A 360 3.59 24.96 -23.82
C THR A 360 3.38 24.61 -22.36
N ILE A 361 4.36 23.92 -21.75
CA ILE A 361 4.48 23.89 -20.30
C ILE A 361 4.63 25.35 -19.91
N PRO A 362 3.68 25.93 -19.16
CA PRO A 362 3.88 27.30 -18.71
C PRO A 362 5.21 27.32 -17.96
N PRO A 363 6.16 28.20 -18.32
CA PRO A 363 7.46 28.23 -17.69
C PRO A 363 7.27 28.32 -16.18
N ARG A 364 8.03 27.53 -15.42
CA ARG A 364 7.97 27.57 -13.94
C ARG A 364 8.28 29.01 -13.52
N LEU A 365 7.58 29.49 -12.50
CA LEU A 365 7.76 30.88 -12.01
C LEU A 365 9.25 31.21 -11.71
N VAL A 366 10.04 30.20 -11.37
CA VAL A 366 11.50 30.28 -11.13
C VAL A 366 12.35 30.41 -12.41
N GLU A 367 11.78 30.12 -13.56
CA GLU A 367 12.48 30.23 -14.87
C GLU A 367 12.37 31.63 -15.48
N PHE A 368 11.52 32.48 -14.88
CA PHE A 368 11.49 33.87 -15.29
C PHE A 368 12.69 34.63 -14.72
N PRO A 369 13.40 35.40 -15.52
CA PRO A 369 14.45 36.24 -15.00
C PRO A 369 13.87 37.19 -13.94
N SER A 370 14.52 37.28 -12.77
CA SER A 370 14.12 38.21 -11.74
C SER A 370 14.27 39.65 -12.25
N GLN A 371 13.16 40.38 -12.24
CA GLN A 371 13.15 41.80 -12.58
C GLN A 371 12.83 42.62 -11.34
N PRO A 372 13.46 43.78 -11.16
CA PRO A 372 13.07 44.67 -10.06
C PRO A 372 11.61 45.10 -10.24
N LEU A 373 10.87 45.13 -9.15
CA LEU A 373 9.49 45.60 -9.13
C LEU A 373 9.42 47.06 -9.56
N SER A 374 8.69 47.34 -10.62
CA SER A 374 8.42 48.69 -11.12
C SER A 374 6.92 48.84 -11.40
N GLU A 375 6.44 50.08 -11.50
CA GLU A 375 5.02 50.38 -11.76
C GLU A 375 4.48 49.75 -13.05
N GLY A 376 5.36 49.46 -14.00
CA GLY A 376 5.00 48.85 -15.30
C GLY A 376 4.96 47.32 -15.29
N VAL A 377 5.34 46.66 -14.22
CA VAL A 377 5.31 45.18 -14.13
C VAL A 377 3.88 44.72 -14.00
N LEU A 378 3.46 43.80 -14.87
CA LEU A 378 2.12 43.19 -14.86
C LEU A 378 2.17 41.83 -14.19
N PHE A 379 1.25 41.59 -13.28
CA PHE A 379 1.05 40.30 -12.60
C PHE A 379 -0.20 39.61 -13.14
N PRO A 380 -0.12 38.32 -13.48
CA PRO A 380 -1.31 37.56 -13.83
C PRO A 380 -2.16 37.31 -12.58
N VAL A 381 -3.46 37.57 -12.66
CA VAL A 381 -4.43 37.32 -11.58
C VAL A 381 -5.61 36.56 -12.16
N GLN A 382 -6.05 35.53 -11.46
CA GLN A 382 -7.28 34.81 -11.82
C GLN A 382 -8.49 35.55 -11.27
N GLN A 383 -9.50 35.75 -12.11
CA GLN A 383 -10.75 36.34 -11.66
C GLN A 383 -11.51 35.38 -10.75
N PRO A 384 -12.03 35.83 -9.59
CA PRO A 384 -12.83 34.98 -8.71
C PRO A 384 -14.00 34.35 -9.47
N PHE A 385 -14.19 33.05 -9.26
CA PHE A 385 -15.28 32.27 -9.88
C PHE A 385 -15.26 32.19 -11.42
N SER A 386 -14.16 32.51 -12.06
CA SER A 386 -13.99 32.35 -13.51
C SER A 386 -12.65 31.73 -13.84
N GLU A 387 -12.57 30.98 -14.94
CA GLU A 387 -11.29 30.44 -15.46
C GLU A 387 -10.48 31.50 -16.23
N LYS A 388 -10.96 32.74 -16.28
CA LYS A 388 -10.32 33.81 -17.01
C LYS A 388 -9.19 34.45 -16.22
N TRP A 389 -8.07 34.60 -16.86
CA TRP A 389 -6.92 35.33 -16.36
C TRP A 389 -6.97 36.78 -16.79
N ALA A 390 -6.58 37.67 -15.91
CA ALA A 390 -6.37 39.08 -16.18
C ALA A 390 -4.98 39.48 -15.70
N THR A 391 -4.51 40.65 -16.11
CA THR A 391 -3.26 41.21 -15.61
C THR A 391 -3.53 42.42 -14.72
N THR A 392 -2.75 42.57 -13.65
CA THR A 392 -2.78 43.76 -12.81
C THR A 392 -1.34 44.24 -12.59
N ASN A 393 -1.17 45.50 -12.25
CA ASN A 393 0.14 46.05 -11.93
C ASN A 393 0.32 46.27 -10.41
N ILE A 394 1.56 46.50 -9.99
CA ILE A 394 1.88 46.67 -8.57
C ILE A 394 1.16 47.86 -7.97
N GLY A 395 0.94 48.94 -8.75
CA GLY A 395 0.20 50.13 -8.29
C GLY A 395 -1.26 49.82 -7.95
N ALA A 396 -1.93 48.98 -8.79
CA ALA A 396 -3.29 48.52 -8.55
C ALA A 396 -3.37 47.61 -7.31
N ILE A 397 -2.40 46.71 -7.12
CA ILE A 397 -2.30 45.88 -5.92
C ILE A 397 -2.10 46.76 -4.67
N PHE A 398 -1.17 47.71 -4.75
CA PHE A 398 -0.89 48.63 -3.64
C PHE A 398 -2.07 49.51 -3.32
N ALA A 399 -2.77 50.06 -4.32
CA ALA A 399 -4.02 50.82 -4.14
C ALA A 399 -5.13 50.00 -3.48
N TYR A 400 -5.28 48.72 -3.88
CA TYR A 400 -6.23 47.80 -3.24
C TYR A 400 -5.88 47.53 -1.78
N VAL A 401 -4.61 47.23 -1.48
CA VAL A 401 -4.14 47.01 -0.10
C VAL A 401 -4.30 48.25 0.75
N LEU A 402 -3.93 49.42 0.25
CA LEU A 402 -4.13 50.69 0.97
C LEU A 402 -5.62 50.98 1.23
N ASN A 403 -6.48 50.73 0.23
CA ASN A 403 -7.91 50.91 0.40
C ASN A 403 -8.48 49.95 1.44
N LYS A 404 -8.09 48.66 1.40
CA LYS A 404 -8.46 47.67 2.42
C LYS A 404 -8.00 48.09 3.82
N ILE A 405 -6.72 48.49 3.95
CA ILE A 405 -6.18 48.97 5.19
C ILE A 405 -6.96 50.21 5.67
N SER A 406 -7.23 51.21 4.79
CA SER A 406 -7.94 52.42 5.17
C SER A 406 -9.41 52.16 5.53
N THR A 407 -10.11 51.23 4.87
CA THR A 407 -11.50 50.86 5.21
C THR A 407 -11.59 50.06 6.51
N GLU A 408 -10.69 49.12 6.75
CA GLU A 408 -10.66 48.37 8.00
C GLU A 408 -10.20 49.22 9.21
N TYR A 409 -9.37 50.25 8.96
CA TYR A 409 -8.94 51.19 10.02
C TYR A 409 -9.92 52.36 10.21
N ALA A 410 -10.77 52.69 9.25
CA ALA A 410 -11.80 53.73 9.40
C ALA A 410 -12.97 53.27 10.31
N GLU A 411 -13.24 51.99 10.38
CA GLU A 411 -14.24 51.44 11.29
C GLU A 411 -13.74 51.24 12.73
N GLY A 412 -12.43 51.29 12.98
CA GLY A 412 -11.79 51.00 14.27
C GLY A 412 -11.09 52.20 14.98
N GLY A 413 -11.14 53.41 14.44
CA GLY A 413 -10.73 54.65 15.14
C GLY A 413 -9.28 54.75 15.61
N GLY A 414 -8.29 54.61 14.71
CA GLY A 414 -6.91 55.01 15.02
C GLY A 414 -5.83 54.03 14.54
N ILE A 415 -4.69 54.62 14.17
CA ILE A 415 -3.45 53.89 13.80
C ILE A 415 -2.83 53.29 15.08
N GLY A 416 -3.45 52.24 15.57
CA GLY A 416 -2.95 51.51 16.73
C GLY A 416 -3.87 50.35 17.05
N HIS A 417 -3.46 49.15 16.67
CA HIS A 417 -4.07 47.98 17.26
C HIS A 417 -3.72 47.96 18.76
N THR A 418 -4.75 48.00 19.59
CA THR A 418 -4.60 47.82 21.02
C THR A 418 -4.37 46.33 21.30
N HIS A 419 -3.18 45.99 21.71
CA HIS A 419 -2.96 44.70 22.32
C HIS A 419 -3.67 44.63 23.66
N THR A 420 -4.61 43.72 23.84
CA THR A 420 -5.21 43.43 25.15
C THR A 420 -4.17 43.03 26.21
N ASN A 421 -2.91 42.81 25.81
CA ASN A 421 -1.77 42.39 26.61
C ASN A 421 -0.66 43.48 26.63
N LEU A 422 -0.98 44.73 26.39
CA LEU A 422 0.03 45.82 26.33
C LEU A 422 0.86 45.90 27.62
N ASP A 423 0.23 45.71 28.75
CA ASP A 423 0.88 45.72 30.07
C ASP A 423 1.88 44.54 30.20
N LEU A 424 1.59 43.39 29.61
CA LEU A 424 2.49 42.25 29.56
C LEU A 424 3.64 42.48 28.58
N LEU A 425 3.38 43.10 27.43
CA LEU A 425 4.40 43.43 26.44
C LEU A 425 5.37 44.49 26.92
N GLN A 426 4.92 45.45 27.76
CA GLN A 426 5.77 46.46 28.41
C GLN A 426 6.74 45.86 29.42
N LEU A 427 6.47 44.67 29.94
CA LEU A 427 7.38 43.93 30.82
C LEU A 427 8.52 43.22 30.06
N LEU A 428 8.44 43.15 28.72
CA LEU A 428 9.44 42.57 27.87
C LEU A 428 10.48 43.63 27.47
N SER A 429 11.74 43.37 27.73
CA SER A 429 12.85 44.17 27.25
C SER A 429 13.97 43.30 26.73
N TYR A 430 14.76 43.82 25.79
CA TYR A 430 15.88 43.11 25.18
C TYR A 430 17.17 43.91 25.47
N VAL A 431 18.08 43.31 26.19
CA VAL A 431 19.36 43.93 26.56
C VAL A 431 20.46 42.88 26.46
N ASP A 432 21.55 43.23 25.79
CA ASP A 432 22.73 42.37 25.64
C ASP A 432 22.42 40.92 25.18
N GLU A 433 21.62 40.79 24.14
CA GLU A 433 21.20 39.48 23.57
C GLU A 433 20.31 38.62 24.50
N TYR A 434 19.75 39.21 25.56
CA TYR A 434 18.83 38.50 26.44
C TYR A 434 17.45 39.14 26.43
N LEU A 435 16.42 38.30 26.36
CA LEU A 435 15.05 38.71 26.64
C LEU A 435 14.86 38.79 28.15
N LEU A 436 14.40 39.97 28.64
CA LEU A 436 14.04 40.14 30.03
C LEU A 436 12.53 40.19 30.17
N VAL A 437 12.00 39.55 31.20
CA VAL A 437 10.62 39.72 31.64
C VAL A 437 10.65 40.32 33.03
N ASN A 438 10.05 41.50 33.18
CA ASN A 438 10.05 42.26 34.43
C ASN A 438 11.48 42.49 34.99
N GLY A 439 12.43 42.84 34.10
CA GLY A 439 13.83 43.09 34.46
C GLY A 439 14.66 41.85 34.82
N LYS A 440 14.09 40.64 34.77
CA LYS A 440 14.81 39.39 35.02
C LYS A 440 15.17 38.71 33.71
N LYS A 441 16.45 38.38 33.54
CA LYS A 441 16.92 37.63 32.39
C LYS A 441 16.23 36.27 32.33
N ILE A 442 15.50 36.00 31.25
CA ILE A 442 15.07 34.65 30.94
C ILE A 442 16.24 34.01 30.18
N LYS A 443 16.80 32.97 30.75
CA LYS A 443 17.65 32.03 30.02
C LYS A 443 16.74 31.20 29.11
N ALA A 444 16.32 31.80 28.01
CA ALA A 444 15.77 31.00 26.94
C ALA A 444 16.94 30.20 26.37
N GLY A 445 16.92 28.91 26.57
CA GLY A 445 17.74 28.01 25.78
C GLY A 445 17.24 28.17 24.34
N TYR A 446 17.92 29.00 23.56
CA TYR A 446 17.69 29.02 22.13
C TYR A 446 18.07 27.63 21.59
N ALA A 447 17.08 26.84 21.23
CA ALA A 447 17.28 25.80 20.27
C ALA A 447 17.44 26.49 18.91
N ASP A 448 18.67 26.81 18.55
CA ASP A 448 19.00 27.12 17.17
C ASP A 448 18.52 25.93 16.32
N GLY A 449 17.63 26.17 15.35
CA GLY A 449 17.03 25.14 14.54
C GLY A 449 18.02 24.34 13.63
N ILE A 450 19.33 24.51 13.85
CA ILE A 450 20.40 23.91 13.03
C ILE A 450 21.44 23.16 13.90
N ALA A 451 21.54 23.39 15.20
CA ALA A 451 22.45 22.68 16.08
C ALA A 451 21.71 22.19 17.34
N GLY A 452 21.73 20.90 17.57
CA GLY A 452 21.16 20.31 18.79
C GLY A 452 21.85 20.84 20.06
N ASN A 453 21.09 21.13 21.10
CA ASN A 453 21.63 21.52 22.41
C ASN A 453 22.23 20.30 23.10
N THR A 454 23.48 20.39 23.51
CA THR A 454 24.15 19.38 24.34
C THR A 454 24.15 19.85 25.79
N PHE A 455 23.57 19.02 26.65
CA PHE A 455 23.65 19.25 28.11
C PHE A 455 24.84 18.46 28.66
N ALA A 456 25.75 19.16 29.34
CA ALA A 456 26.94 18.55 29.92
C ALA A 456 26.64 17.80 31.24
N ASP A 457 25.53 18.12 31.89
CA ASP A 457 25.12 17.57 33.18
C ASP A 457 23.75 16.89 33.11
N LEU A 458 23.39 16.18 34.18
CA LEU A 458 22.11 15.49 34.31
C LEU A 458 20.94 16.50 34.26
N VAL A 459 20.01 16.25 33.35
CA VAL A 459 18.76 17.01 33.23
C VAL A 459 17.62 16.22 33.84
N THR A 460 16.93 16.81 34.83
CA THR A 460 15.78 16.17 35.51
C THR A 460 14.49 16.72 34.97
N PHE A 461 13.61 15.86 34.49
CA PHE A 461 12.26 16.20 34.06
C PHE A 461 11.26 15.67 35.08
N LEU A 462 10.56 16.58 35.77
CA LEU A 462 9.61 16.21 36.84
C LEU A 462 8.30 15.59 36.33
N LYS A 463 7.90 15.90 35.09
CA LYS A 463 6.66 15.39 34.48
C LYS A 463 6.91 14.60 33.18
N GLY A 464 8.18 14.30 32.87
CA GLY A 464 8.56 13.66 31.62
C GLY A 464 8.89 14.64 30.50
N PHE A 465 9.15 14.11 29.32
CA PHE A 465 9.45 14.87 28.11
C PHE A 465 8.91 14.14 26.87
N LEU A 466 8.55 14.90 25.84
CA LEU A 466 8.07 14.38 24.57
C LEU A 466 9.03 14.76 23.44
N VAL A 467 9.16 13.87 22.46
CA VAL A 467 10.03 14.04 21.31
C VAL A 467 9.22 13.80 20.04
N GLY A 468 9.36 14.70 19.05
CA GLY A 468 8.69 14.58 17.76
C GLY A 468 7.21 14.89 17.75
N LYS A 469 6.58 14.77 16.59
CA LYS A 469 5.16 15.10 16.38
C LYS A 469 4.19 14.07 16.96
N ASN A 470 4.64 12.85 17.20
CA ASN A 470 3.78 11.72 17.59
C ASN A 470 3.72 11.49 19.10
N GLY A 471 4.35 12.37 19.90
CA GLY A 471 4.30 12.27 21.35
C GLY A 471 5.12 11.11 21.94
N SER A 472 6.15 10.62 21.23
CA SER A 472 7.12 9.66 21.80
C SER A 472 7.88 10.32 22.95
N GLY A 473 8.13 9.60 24.04
CA GLY A 473 8.86 10.12 25.17
C GLY A 473 8.61 9.38 26.48
N TRP A 474 8.92 10.05 27.59
CA TRP A 474 8.72 9.53 28.95
C TRP A 474 7.73 10.42 29.68
N THR A 475 6.74 9.84 30.31
CA THR A 475 5.72 10.55 31.09
C THR A 475 5.63 9.94 32.48
N VAL A 476 5.50 10.79 33.49
CA VAL A 476 5.19 10.36 34.86
C VAL A 476 3.68 10.36 35.00
N LEU A 477 3.11 9.20 35.33
CA LEU A 477 1.68 9.04 35.54
C LEU A 477 1.25 9.57 36.92
N GLU A 478 -0.07 9.69 37.16
CA GLU A 478 -0.63 10.21 38.41
C GLU A 478 -0.29 9.36 39.64
N ASP A 479 -0.07 8.05 39.43
CA ASP A 479 0.33 7.09 40.46
C ASP A 479 1.85 7.12 40.77
N GLY A 480 2.61 7.99 40.10
CA GLY A 480 4.06 8.12 40.23
C GLY A 480 4.87 7.16 39.41
N THR A 481 4.25 6.26 38.67
CA THR A 481 4.94 5.35 37.73
C THR A 481 5.39 6.11 36.46
N THR A 482 6.38 5.56 35.76
CA THR A 482 6.87 6.15 34.51
C THR A 482 6.46 5.30 33.32
N GLN A 483 5.95 5.94 32.28
CA GLN A 483 5.60 5.30 31.01
C GLN A 483 6.53 5.82 29.91
N ALA A 484 7.14 4.91 29.16
CA ALA A 484 7.87 5.22 27.93
C ALA A 484 7.03 4.85 26.71
N VAL A 485 6.83 5.79 25.79
CA VAL A 485 6.19 5.55 24.50
C VAL A 485 7.23 5.80 23.41
N VAL A 486 7.55 4.79 22.64
CA VAL A 486 8.56 4.85 21.56
C VAL A 486 8.05 4.12 20.33
N ASP A 487 8.27 4.68 19.14
CA ASP A 487 7.86 4.05 17.89
C ASP A 487 8.72 2.83 17.57
N ARG A 488 10.02 2.90 17.89
CA ARG A 488 10.97 1.79 17.72
C ARG A 488 11.96 1.77 18.88
N LEU A 489 12.15 0.60 19.47
CA LEU A 489 13.14 0.37 20.51
C LEU A 489 14.26 -0.53 19.99
N TYR A 490 15.49 -0.03 19.90
CA TYR A 490 16.67 -0.79 19.54
C TYR A 490 17.58 -0.94 20.76
N VAL A 491 17.74 -2.17 21.25
CA VAL A 491 18.60 -2.51 22.39
C VAL A 491 19.82 -3.25 21.89
N LYS A 492 21.00 -2.65 22.04
CA LYS A 492 22.27 -3.19 21.50
C LYS A 492 22.76 -4.44 22.21
N ILE A 493 22.50 -4.58 23.52
CA ILE A 493 23.10 -5.66 24.32
C ILE A 493 22.01 -6.49 24.99
N LYS A 494 21.25 -5.93 25.93
CA LYS A 494 20.28 -6.69 26.74
C LYS A 494 19.13 -5.81 27.18
N ALA A 495 17.91 -6.32 27.11
CA ALA A 495 16.74 -5.77 27.77
C ALA A 495 16.23 -6.77 28.80
N VAL A 496 15.85 -6.31 29.98
CA VAL A 496 15.25 -7.11 31.03
C VAL A 496 13.88 -6.52 31.34
N PHE A 497 12.87 -7.34 31.37
CA PHE A 497 11.49 -6.97 31.67
C PHE A 497 10.98 -7.88 32.80
N ASP A 498 10.35 -7.29 33.80
CA ASP A 498 9.65 -8.07 34.84
C ASP A 498 8.38 -8.68 34.27
N GLU A 499 7.69 -7.93 33.40
CA GLU A 499 6.51 -8.38 32.68
C GLU A 499 6.57 -7.86 31.22
N LEU A 500 6.23 -8.70 30.26
CA LEU A 500 6.24 -8.36 28.84
C LEU A 500 4.93 -8.77 28.16
N GLU A 501 4.10 -7.78 27.75
CA GLU A 501 2.95 -8.01 26.88
C GLU A 501 3.34 -7.76 25.41
N VAL A 502 3.16 -8.76 24.55
CA VAL A 502 3.45 -8.65 23.11
C VAL A 502 2.15 -8.79 22.31
N LYS A 503 1.64 -7.70 21.76
CA LYS A 503 0.40 -7.71 20.95
C LYS A 503 0.58 -8.34 19.56
N LYS A 504 1.77 -8.20 18.96
CA LYS A 504 2.09 -8.81 17.66
C LYS A 504 3.57 -9.12 17.58
N LYS A 505 3.90 -10.35 17.17
CA LYS A 505 5.26 -10.82 16.94
C LYS A 505 5.44 -11.14 15.47
N THR A 506 6.34 -10.44 14.79
CA THR A 506 6.55 -10.59 13.34
C THR A 506 7.73 -11.47 13.01
N HIS A 507 8.84 -11.33 13.74
CA HIS A 507 10.05 -12.11 13.53
C HIS A 507 10.85 -12.22 14.82
N VAL A 508 11.44 -13.40 15.06
CA VAL A 508 12.43 -13.62 16.10
C VAL A 508 13.60 -14.36 15.48
N GLY A 509 14.72 -13.66 15.38
CA GLY A 509 15.98 -14.28 15.01
C GLY A 509 16.59 -14.99 16.23
N GLY A 510 17.07 -16.21 16.06
CA GLY A 510 17.61 -17.04 17.15
C GLY A 510 16.54 -17.90 17.83
N GLU A 511 16.89 -18.47 18.96
CA GLU A 511 16.00 -19.32 19.77
C GLU A 511 15.25 -18.49 20.80
N GLN A 512 13.98 -18.82 20.97
CA GLN A 512 13.14 -18.30 22.04
C GLN A 512 12.67 -19.46 22.90
N ILE A 513 13.05 -19.44 24.18
CA ILE A 513 12.57 -20.38 25.17
C ILE A 513 11.54 -19.67 26.04
N LEU A 514 10.31 -20.16 26.01
CA LEU A 514 9.23 -19.74 26.89
C LEU A 514 8.92 -20.94 27.81
N SER A 515 9.29 -20.82 29.06
CA SER A 515 9.13 -21.87 30.05
C SER A 515 8.66 -21.27 31.37
N PRO A 516 7.75 -21.91 32.09
CA PRO A 516 7.36 -21.48 33.44
C PRO A 516 8.51 -21.57 34.43
N ALA A 517 9.52 -22.41 34.15
CA ALA A 517 10.75 -22.53 34.94
C ALA A 517 11.97 -22.52 34.05
N GLY A 518 12.95 -21.70 34.35
CA GLY A 518 14.21 -21.65 33.62
C GLY A 518 15.38 -21.26 34.52
N MET A 519 16.39 -22.13 34.64
CA MET A 519 17.56 -21.90 35.48
C MET A 519 18.84 -22.25 34.73
N LYS A 520 19.92 -21.51 35.00
CA LYS A 520 21.20 -21.81 34.46
C LYS A 520 21.91 -22.86 35.34
N CYS A 521 22.12 -24.06 34.78
CA CYS A 521 22.90 -25.10 35.45
C CYS A 521 24.36 -24.71 35.48
N VAL A 522 24.99 -24.72 36.65
CA VAL A 522 26.41 -24.35 36.86
C VAL A 522 27.32 -25.55 37.00
N ARG A 523 26.79 -26.70 37.42
CA ARG A 523 27.51 -27.95 37.55
C ARG A 523 26.57 -29.14 37.38
N VAL A 524 27.07 -30.19 36.75
CA VAL A 524 26.37 -31.48 36.60
C VAL A 524 27.24 -32.57 37.19
N GLU A 525 26.64 -33.43 38.00
CA GLU A 525 27.23 -34.69 38.45
C GLU A 525 26.49 -35.84 37.76
N GLU A 526 27.24 -36.73 37.14
CA GLU A 526 26.72 -37.95 36.54
C GLU A 526 26.63 -39.03 37.60
N LEU A 527 25.44 -39.61 37.77
CA LEU A 527 25.15 -40.75 38.62
C LEU A 527 24.84 -41.94 37.72
N ASP A 528 24.77 -43.16 38.28
CA ASP A 528 24.62 -44.39 37.47
C ASP A 528 23.45 -44.38 36.47
N GLU A 529 22.32 -43.77 36.79
CA GLU A 529 21.14 -43.69 35.88
C GLU A 529 20.52 -42.29 35.80
N SER A 530 21.17 -41.27 36.37
CA SER A 530 20.61 -39.90 36.44
C SER A 530 21.69 -38.84 36.48
N TYR A 531 21.29 -37.58 36.31
CA TYR A 531 22.13 -36.41 36.41
C TYR A 531 21.68 -35.53 37.55
N ARG A 532 22.58 -35.13 38.44
CA ARG A 532 22.32 -34.12 39.45
C ARG A 532 22.79 -32.77 38.96
N CYS A 533 21.84 -31.87 38.71
CA CYS A 533 22.13 -30.52 38.22
C CYS A 533 22.09 -29.52 39.39
N PHE A 534 23.11 -28.66 39.43
CA PHE A 534 23.25 -27.63 40.46
C PHE A 534 22.98 -26.26 39.82
N PHE A 535 22.13 -25.48 40.46
CA PHE A 535 21.75 -24.16 40.05
C PHE A 535 22.14 -23.13 41.10
N LEU A 536 22.32 -21.87 40.67
CA LEU A 536 22.53 -20.77 41.61
C LEU A 536 21.21 -20.39 42.25
N SER A 537 21.19 -20.22 43.57
CA SER A 537 20.06 -19.72 44.34
C SER A 537 19.90 -18.22 44.22
N GLU A 538 20.91 -17.50 43.73
CA GLU A 538 20.92 -16.06 43.56
C GLU A 538 21.76 -15.71 42.33
N VAL A 539 21.25 -14.80 41.49
CA VAL A 539 21.95 -14.22 40.34
C VAL A 539 21.70 -12.74 40.34
N ASP A 540 22.77 -11.93 40.28
CA ASP A 540 22.70 -10.45 40.25
C ASP A 540 21.90 -9.83 41.40
N GLY A 541 21.91 -10.44 42.61
CA GLY A 541 21.21 -9.97 43.79
C GLY A 541 19.72 -10.37 43.84
N ILE A 542 19.26 -11.19 42.89
CA ILE A 542 17.88 -11.69 42.81
C ILE A 542 17.87 -13.17 43.21
N THR A 543 17.04 -13.51 44.20
CA THR A 543 16.84 -14.91 44.63
C THR A 543 15.99 -15.65 43.58
N ILE A 544 16.50 -16.82 43.14
CA ILE A 544 15.81 -17.65 42.15
C ILE A 544 15.17 -18.86 42.88
N ASN A 545 13.84 -18.98 42.73
CA ASN A 545 13.13 -20.14 43.21
C ASN A 545 13.24 -21.31 42.23
N ASN A 546 13.41 -22.51 42.77
CA ASN A 546 13.35 -23.71 41.96
C ASN A 546 11.91 -24.10 41.68
N GLU A 547 11.48 -23.95 40.44
CA GLU A 547 10.12 -24.28 40.00
C GLU A 547 10.04 -25.65 39.28
N PHE A 548 11.15 -26.37 39.19
CA PHE A 548 11.15 -27.75 38.69
C PHE A 548 10.46 -28.66 39.68
N THR A 549 9.46 -29.40 39.23
CA THR A 549 8.72 -30.36 40.04
C THR A 549 8.98 -31.80 39.57
N VAL A 550 9.01 -32.73 40.50
CA VAL A 550 9.19 -34.16 40.20
C VAL A 550 8.10 -34.64 39.23
N GLY A 551 8.48 -35.37 38.18
CA GLY A 551 7.60 -35.86 37.12
C GLY A 551 7.41 -34.93 35.96
N THR A 552 8.02 -33.72 35.97
CA THR A 552 8.01 -32.82 34.80
C THR A 552 9.21 -33.11 33.88
N LEU A 553 9.04 -32.78 32.60
CA LEU A 553 10.11 -32.87 31.62
C LEU A 553 10.93 -31.56 31.60
N ALA A 554 12.20 -31.66 31.92
CA ALA A 554 13.16 -30.55 31.79
C ALA A 554 13.91 -30.62 30.46
N LEU A 555 13.96 -29.51 29.73
CA LEU A 555 14.80 -29.34 28.56
C LEU A 555 16.15 -28.77 28.98
N SER A 556 17.22 -29.54 28.82
CA SER A 556 18.58 -29.04 28.95
C SER A 556 19.14 -28.69 27.58
N GLN A 557 19.60 -27.46 27.43
CA GLN A 557 20.20 -26.97 26.18
C GLN A 557 21.58 -26.37 26.47
N GLU A 558 22.56 -26.77 25.67
CA GLU A 558 23.91 -26.21 25.72
C GLU A 558 24.03 -25.13 24.66
N PHE A 559 24.30 -23.90 25.09
CA PHE A 559 24.56 -22.77 24.19
C PHE A 559 26.09 -22.61 24.07
N ASN A 560 26.65 -22.90 22.90
CA ASN A 560 28.03 -22.59 22.58
C ASN A 560 28.17 -21.14 22.10
N ILE A 561 28.00 -20.18 22.99
CA ILE A 561 28.36 -18.79 22.73
C ILE A 561 29.70 -18.55 23.43
N LYS A 562 30.82 -18.55 22.68
CA LYS A 562 32.08 -18.03 23.16
C LYS A 562 32.31 -16.65 22.56
N GLU A 563 32.62 -15.67 23.40
CA GLU A 563 33.09 -14.37 22.94
C GLU A 563 34.37 -14.53 22.13
N GLY A 564 34.37 -14.02 20.91
CA GLY A 564 35.56 -13.68 20.18
C GLY A 564 36.06 -14.62 19.10
N THR A 565 35.41 -15.74 18.77
CA THR A 565 35.80 -16.60 17.63
C THR A 565 34.61 -17.34 17.05
N SER A 566 34.59 -17.44 15.71
CA SER A 566 33.59 -18.23 14.98
C SER A 566 33.83 -19.73 15.29
N HIS A 567 32.88 -20.34 15.98
CA HIS A 567 32.92 -21.75 16.25
C HIS A 567 31.63 -22.44 15.80
N ASN A 568 31.79 -23.69 15.32
CA ASN A 568 30.71 -24.59 15.04
C ASN A 568 29.73 -24.64 16.22
N VAL A 569 28.57 -24.06 16.03
CA VAL A 569 27.50 -24.09 17.02
C VAL A 569 26.74 -25.39 16.83
N SER A 570 27.04 -26.39 17.65
CA SER A 570 26.18 -27.55 17.77
C SER A 570 25.23 -27.30 18.95
N ASN A 571 24.00 -27.04 18.69
CA ASN A 571 22.97 -27.02 19.72
C ASN A 571 22.67 -28.46 20.11
N ARG A 572 23.15 -28.84 21.29
CA ARG A 572 22.78 -30.11 21.93
C ARG A 572 21.67 -29.82 22.92
N TYR A 573 20.50 -30.49 22.76
CA TYR A 573 19.43 -30.44 23.73
C TYR A 573 19.04 -31.85 24.14
N TYR A 574 18.71 -31.99 25.44
CA TYR A 574 18.32 -33.25 26.05
C TYR A 574 17.06 -33.03 26.86
N TRP A 575 16.08 -33.89 26.64
CA TRP A 575 14.92 -33.97 27.50
C TRP A 575 15.17 -34.97 28.61
N ARG A 576 14.91 -34.62 29.86
CA ARG A 576 15.04 -35.45 31.04
C ARG A 576 13.85 -35.25 31.94
N GLU A 577 13.38 -36.32 32.58
CA GLU A 577 12.36 -36.25 33.62
C GLU A 577 13.04 -35.80 34.93
N VAL A 578 12.36 -34.91 35.65
CA VAL A 578 12.80 -34.44 36.97
C VAL A 578 12.38 -35.51 38.00
N THR A 579 13.32 -36.14 38.67
CA THR A 579 13.10 -37.25 39.59
C THR A 579 13.29 -36.88 41.08
N GLY A 580 13.88 -35.70 41.36
CA GLY A 580 14.07 -35.27 42.76
C GLY A 580 14.89 -34.00 42.87
#